data_7fa80fdc3c93de1b08287156baa7caeb
#
_entry.id   7fa80fdc3c93de1b08287156baa7caeb
#
_cell.length_a   1.000
_cell.length_b   1.000
_cell.length_c   1.000
_cell.angle_alpha   90.00
_cell.angle_beta   90.00
_cell.angle_gamma   90.00
#
_symmetry.space_group_name_H-M   'P 1'
#
loop_
_entity.id
_entity.type
_entity.pdbx_description
1 polymer ?
#
loop_
_entity_poly.entity_id
_entity_poly.type
_entity_poly.pdbx_seq_one_letter_code
_entity_poly.pdbx_strand_id
1 'polypeptide(L)'
;KYTDRLLEFYDANPDFIQPPSRKNEMINNFIKPGLEDLAVSRTSFDWGVRVPSNPKHVVYVWIDALVNYISSLGYLSDDDSLFQKYWPADVHLMAKEIVRFHSIIWPILLMALDLPLPKKVFAHGWILMKDGKMSKSKGNVINPDDIVSSHGADTLRLYEMFMGPLDAAIAWSENGLDGSRRFLDRVWRL
;
A
#
# COMPACT_ATOMS: atom_id res chain seq x y z
N LYS A 1 -3.56 15.17 -18.27
CA LYS A 1 -2.44 16.13 -18.22
C LYS A 1 -1.11 15.44 -17.91
N TYR A 2 -1.07 14.47 -16.96
CA TYR A 2 0.16 13.86 -16.46
C TYR A 2 0.48 12.47 -17.05
N THR A 3 -0.28 11.97 -18.00
CA THR A 3 -0.14 10.60 -18.56
C THR A 3 1.23 10.38 -19.18
N ASP A 4 1.69 11.28 -20.02
CA ASP A 4 2.97 11.13 -20.73
C ASP A 4 4.15 11.19 -19.74
N ARG A 5 4.12 12.15 -18.81
CA ARG A 5 5.13 12.27 -17.75
C ARG A 5 5.18 11.03 -16.86
N LEU A 6 4.03 10.39 -16.59
CA LEU A 6 3.96 9.15 -15.82
C LEU A 6 4.57 7.97 -16.59
N LEU A 7 4.32 7.88 -17.89
CA LEU A 7 4.91 6.84 -18.75
C LEU A 7 6.42 7.01 -18.88
N GLU A 8 6.90 8.22 -19.12
CA GLU A 8 8.33 8.55 -19.12
C GLU A 8 8.99 8.15 -17.80
N PHE A 9 8.33 8.42 -16.67
CA PHE A 9 8.83 8.01 -15.38
C PHE A 9 8.91 6.48 -15.23
N TYR A 10 7.92 5.72 -15.72
CA TYR A 10 7.95 4.25 -15.66
C TYR A 10 9.04 3.66 -16.57
N ASP A 11 9.33 4.30 -17.70
CA ASP A 11 10.38 3.87 -18.61
C ASP A 11 11.77 4.14 -18.03
N ALA A 12 11.94 5.29 -17.37
CA ALA A 12 13.17 5.63 -16.67
C ALA A 12 13.38 4.82 -15.38
N ASN A 13 12.30 4.27 -14.79
CA ASN A 13 12.33 3.52 -13.53
C ASN A 13 11.61 2.16 -13.69
N PRO A 14 12.23 1.19 -14.40
CA PRO A 14 11.57 -0.08 -14.76
C PRO A 14 11.12 -0.90 -13.55
N ASP A 15 11.80 -0.74 -12.40
CA ASP A 15 11.54 -1.46 -11.15
C ASP A 15 10.60 -0.72 -10.18
N PHE A 16 10.02 0.40 -10.61
CA PHE A 16 9.14 1.21 -9.76
C PHE A 16 7.91 0.43 -9.30
N ILE A 17 7.28 -0.36 -10.18
CA ILE A 17 6.13 -1.20 -9.84
C ILE A 17 6.54 -2.67 -9.82
N GLN A 18 6.44 -3.31 -8.65
CA GLN A 18 6.76 -4.71 -8.46
C GLN A 18 5.56 -5.49 -7.89
N PRO A 19 5.37 -6.75 -8.30
CA PRO A 19 6.09 -7.46 -9.36
C PRO A 19 5.77 -6.93 -10.76
N PRO A 20 6.54 -7.28 -11.81
CA PRO A 20 6.34 -6.78 -13.17
C PRO A 20 4.94 -7.05 -13.75
N SER A 21 4.27 -8.11 -13.31
CA SER A 21 2.89 -8.41 -13.67
C SER A 21 1.92 -7.28 -13.28
N ARG A 22 2.18 -6.59 -12.16
CA ARG A 22 1.37 -5.44 -11.72
C ARG A 22 1.65 -4.20 -12.56
N LYS A 23 2.91 -3.96 -12.95
CA LYS A 23 3.24 -2.90 -13.91
C LYS A 23 2.48 -3.08 -15.21
N ASN A 24 2.52 -4.29 -15.77
CA ASN A 24 1.82 -4.61 -17.03
C ASN A 24 0.29 -4.43 -16.90
N GLU A 25 -0.29 -4.85 -15.78
CA GLU A 25 -1.71 -4.65 -15.47
C GLU A 25 -2.08 -3.16 -15.43
N MET A 26 -1.30 -2.33 -14.73
CA MET A 26 -1.55 -0.90 -14.63
C MET A 26 -1.47 -0.21 -15.98
N ILE A 27 -0.46 -0.53 -16.77
CA ILE A 27 -0.28 0.05 -18.10
C ILE A 27 -1.40 -0.38 -19.05
N ASN A 28 -1.68 -1.69 -19.14
CA ASN A 28 -2.61 -2.20 -20.15
C ASN A 28 -4.08 -1.92 -19.81
N ASN A 29 -4.46 -2.00 -18.53
CA ASN A 29 -5.86 -1.90 -18.13
C ASN A 29 -6.30 -0.47 -17.78
N PHE A 30 -5.35 0.42 -17.44
CA PHE A 30 -5.70 1.76 -16.96
C PHE A 30 -5.06 2.88 -17.79
N ILE A 31 -3.78 2.77 -18.18
CA ILE A 31 -3.08 3.88 -18.84
C ILE A 31 -3.33 3.87 -20.34
N LYS A 32 -3.16 2.73 -21.02
CA LYS A 32 -3.36 2.61 -22.47
C LYS A 32 -4.77 2.93 -22.94
N PRO A 33 -5.84 2.55 -22.20
CA PRO A 33 -7.20 2.96 -22.60
C PRO A 33 -7.45 4.47 -22.46
N GLY A 34 -6.56 5.20 -21.78
CA GLY A 34 -6.67 6.62 -21.47
C GLY A 34 -7.05 6.85 -20.00
N LEU A 35 -6.31 7.75 -19.34
CA LEU A 35 -6.65 8.20 -18.00
C LEU A 35 -7.69 9.31 -18.08
N GLU A 36 -8.77 9.16 -17.32
CA GLU A 36 -9.79 10.19 -17.14
C GLU A 36 -9.43 11.12 -15.98
N ASP A 37 -10.01 12.32 -15.99
CA ASP A 37 -9.87 13.25 -14.88
C ASP A 37 -10.52 12.68 -13.62
N LEU A 38 -9.83 12.76 -12.49
CA LEU A 38 -10.31 12.29 -11.20
C LEU A 38 -10.96 13.42 -10.43
N ALA A 39 -12.23 13.23 -10.03
CA ALA A 39 -12.88 14.13 -9.10
C ALA A 39 -12.24 14.04 -7.70
N VAL A 40 -11.59 15.11 -7.26
CA VAL A 40 -10.84 15.18 -5.99
C VAL A 40 -11.72 15.49 -4.78
N SER A 41 -12.99 15.79 -4.99
CA SER A 41 -13.97 16.10 -3.93
C SER A 41 -15.35 15.53 -4.25
N ARG A 42 -16.20 15.42 -3.23
CA ARG A 42 -17.55 14.83 -3.33
C ARG A 42 -18.57 15.62 -2.51
N THR A 43 -19.85 15.49 -2.90
CA THR A 43 -21.01 16.10 -2.23
C THR A 43 -22.02 15.06 -1.74
N SER A 44 -21.73 13.77 -1.90
CA SER A 44 -22.67 12.70 -1.59
C SER A 44 -22.84 12.42 -0.08
N PHE A 45 -21.98 13.01 0.76
CA PHE A 45 -22.03 12.91 2.22
C PHE A 45 -21.32 14.11 2.85
N ASP A 46 -21.60 14.36 4.14
CA ASP A 46 -21.14 15.55 4.86
C ASP A 46 -19.93 15.32 5.77
N TRP A 47 -19.56 14.07 6.02
CA TRP A 47 -18.43 13.71 6.87
C TRP A 47 -17.13 13.74 6.07
N GLY A 48 -16.10 14.39 6.59
CA GLY A 48 -14.75 14.43 5.99
C GLY A 48 -14.13 15.83 6.00
N VAL A 49 -12.94 15.95 5.39
CA VAL A 49 -12.22 17.21 5.26
C VAL A 49 -12.96 18.11 4.27
N ARG A 50 -13.42 19.27 4.74
CA ARG A 50 -14.13 20.24 3.89
C ARG A 50 -13.18 20.94 2.93
N VAL A 51 -13.64 21.18 1.71
CA VAL A 51 -12.90 21.98 0.73
C VAL A 51 -13.08 23.46 1.08
N PRO A 52 -12.00 24.23 1.43
CA PRO A 52 -12.13 25.61 1.89
C PRO A 52 -12.85 26.54 0.89
N SER A 53 -12.58 26.37 -0.41
CA SER A 53 -13.19 27.17 -1.49
C SER A 53 -14.65 26.78 -1.78
N ASN A 54 -15.09 25.61 -1.35
CA ASN A 54 -16.47 25.14 -1.51
C ASN A 54 -16.86 24.20 -0.37
N PRO A 55 -17.38 24.73 0.77
CA PRO A 55 -17.69 23.94 1.97
C PRO A 55 -18.77 22.87 1.81
N LYS A 56 -19.52 22.85 0.67
CA LYS A 56 -20.44 21.76 0.33
C LYS A 56 -19.71 20.48 -0.10
N HIS A 57 -18.43 20.61 -0.46
CA HIS A 57 -17.61 19.49 -0.88
C HIS A 57 -16.74 18.98 0.26
N VAL A 58 -16.58 17.67 0.35
CA VAL A 58 -15.57 16.99 1.15
C VAL A 58 -14.49 16.39 0.25
N VAL A 59 -13.26 16.37 0.71
CA VAL A 59 -12.13 15.78 -0.02
C VAL A 59 -12.40 14.31 -0.27
N TYR A 60 -12.07 13.83 -1.46
CA TYR A 60 -12.20 12.41 -1.81
C TYR A 60 -11.24 11.56 -0.96
N VAL A 61 -11.76 10.48 -0.37
CA VAL A 61 -11.03 9.62 0.58
C VAL A 61 -9.65 9.17 0.11
N TRP A 62 -9.47 8.90 -1.18
CA TRP A 62 -8.15 8.50 -1.69
C TRP A 62 -7.16 9.66 -1.80
N ILE A 63 -7.61 10.89 -1.97
CA ILE A 63 -6.73 12.07 -1.89
C ILE A 63 -6.25 12.24 -0.45
N ASP A 64 -7.16 12.19 0.52
CA ASP A 64 -6.84 12.24 1.95
C ASP A 64 -5.87 11.11 2.35
N ALA A 65 -6.20 9.87 2.03
CA ALA A 65 -5.40 8.70 2.37
C ALA A 65 -3.98 8.72 1.77
N LEU A 66 -3.82 9.17 0.52
CA LEU A 66 -2.51 9.23 -0.14
C LEU A 66 -1.65 10.38 0.40
N VAL A 67 -2.25 11.55 0.62
CA VAL A 67 -1.53 12.69 1.20
C VAL A 67 -1.04 12.42 2.62
N ASN A 68 -1.68 11.50 3.35
CA ASN A 68 -1.25 11.09 4.68
C ASN A 68 0.21 10.60 4.72
N TYR A 69 0.75 10.02 3.64
CA TYR A 69 2.17 9.61 3.58
C TYR A 69 3.16 10.76 3.79
N ILE A 70 2.80 11.98 3.41
CA ILE A 70 3.66 13.15 3.57
C ILE A 70 3.21 14.04 4.73
N SER A 71 1.90 14.19 4.97
CA SER A 71 1.38 15.02 6.05
C SER A 71 1.72 14.47 7.43
N SER A 72 1.75 13.14 7.60
CA SER A 72 2.19 12.49 8.84
C SER A 72 3.68 12.69 9.14
N LEU A 73 4.47 13.05 8.14
CA LEU A 73 5.88 13.42 8.28
C LEU A 73 6.08 14.92 8.50
N GLY A 74 5.01 15.70 8.58
CA GLY A 74 5.06 17.13 8.82
C GLY A 74 5.15 18.01 7.56
N TYR A 75 4.91 17.47 6.37
CA TYR A 75 4.91 18.28 5.14
C TYR A 75 3.92 19.46 5.26
N LEU A 76 4.43 20.68 5.01
CA LEU A 76 3.73 21.97 5.18
C LEU A 76 3.31 22.30 6.63
N SER A 77 3.88 21.65 7.65
CA SER A 77 3.74 22.07 9.05
C SER A 77 4.94 22.92 9.50
N ASP A 78 4.88 23.42 10.73
CA ASP A 78 5.98 24.20 11.33
C ASP A 78 7.24 23.36 11.58
N ASP A 79 7.10 22.04 11.69
CA ASP A 79 8.21 21.09 11.79
C ASP A 79 8.08 20.00 10.71
N ASP A 80 8.86 20.13 9.65
CA ASP A 80 8.94 19.19 8.53
C ASP A 80 10.20 18.30 8.60
N SER A 81 10.88 18.25 9.72
CA SER A 81 12.15 17.52 9.89
C SER A 81 12.07 16.04 9.52
N LEU A 82 10.94 15.38 9.86
CA LEU A 82 10.70 13.99 9.48
C LEU A 82 10.48 13.84 7.96
N PHE A 83 9.79 14.79 7.33
CA PHE A 83 9.62 14.79 5.89
C PHE A 83 10.97 14.93 5.17
N GLN A 84 11.81 15.87 5.57
CA GLN A 84 13.13 16.05 4.99
C GLN A 84 14.03 14.81 5.19
N LYS A 85 13.85 14.08 6.28
CA LYS A 85 14.65 12.89 6.60
C LYS A 85 14.17 11.63 5.87
N TYR A 86 12.87 11.40 5.76
CA TYR A 86 12.30 10.11 5.35
C TYR A 86 11.62 10.13 3.99
N TRP A 87 11.35 11.32 3.40
CA TRP A 87 10.80 11.38 2.06
C TRP A 87 11.92 11.59 1.02
N PRO A 88 11.91 10.94 -0.14
CA PRO A 88 10.89 10.00 -0.62
C PRO A 88 11.00 8.60 0.03
N ALA A 89 9.85 7.93 0.17
CA ALA A 89 9.78 6.56 0.67
C ALA A 89 10.57 5.59 -0.22
N ASP A 90 11.31 4.66 0.40
CA ASP A 90 12.02 3.61 -0.34
C ASP A 90 11.05 2.59 -0.96
N VAL A 91 10.03 2.19 -0.21
CA VAL A 91 9.01 1.24 -0.68
C VAL A 91 7.64 1.60 -0.10
N HIS A 92 6.63 1.66 -0.97
CA HIS A 92 5.24 1.53 -0.60
C HIS A 92 4.83 0.07 -0.76
N LEU A 93 4.65 -0.64 0.37
CA LEU A 93 4.22 -2.04 0.41
C LEU A 93 2.72 -2.13 0.62
N MET A 94 2.01 -2.85 -0.24
CA MET A 94 0.55 -2.93 -0.19
C MET A 94 -0.01 -4.18 -0.86
N ALA A 95 -1.27 -4.47 -0.56
CA ALA A 95 -2.02 -5.49 -1.29
C ALA A 95 -2.36 -5.03 -2.72
N LYS A 96 -2.44 -5.98 -3.63
CA LYS A 96 -2.65 -5.73 -5.07
C LYS A 96 -3.89 -4.90 -5.43
N GLU A 97 -4.91 -4.86 -4.57
CA GLU A 97 -6.17 -4.13 -4.82
C GLU A 97 -6.00 -2.62 -4.89
N ILE A 98 -5.02 -2.09 -4.19
CA ILE A 98 -4.81 -0.64 -4.08
C ILE A 98 -3.59 -0.15 -4.88
N VAL A 99 -2.96 -1.02 -5.67
CA VAL A 99 -1.80 -0.68 -6.50
C VAL A 99 -2.11 0.48 -7.45
N ARG A 100 -3.29 0.52 -8.06
CA ARG A 100 -3.70 1.61 -8.95
C ARG A 100 -3.58 2.98 -8.30
N PHE A 101 -3.99 3.10 -7.04
CA PHE A 101 -3.93 4.37 -6.31
C PHE A 101 -2.48 4.78 -6.01
N HIS A 102 -1.62 3.83 -5.70
CA HIS A 102 -0.23 4.10 -5.31
C HIS A 102 0.74 4.19 -6.49
N SER A 103 0.41 3.56 -7.61
CA SER A 103 1.28 3.61 -8.79
C SER A 103 0.84 4.64 -9.84
N ILE A 104 -0.44 5.02 -9.90
CA ILE A 104 -0.96 5.98 -10.87
C ILE A 104 -1.33 7.29 -10.18
N ILE A 105 -2.30 7.26 -9.25
CA ILE A 105 -2.88 8.46 -8.65
C ILE A 105 -1.85 9.20 -7.79
N TRP A 106 -1.15 8.47 -6.91
CA TRP A 106 -0.16 9.05 -6.00
C TRP A 106 1.02 9.70 -6.73
N PRO A 107 1.69 9.05 -7.70
CA PRO A 107 2.70 9.72 -8.51
C PRO A 107 2.21 10.98 -9.21
N ILE A 108 0.98 10.96 -9.76
CA ILE A 108 0.40 12.14 -10.40
C ILE A 108 0.18 13.28 -9.41
N LEU A 109 -0.29 13.00 -8.19
CA LEU A 109 -0.42 14.01 -7.14
C LEU A 109 0.93 14.61 -6.75
N LEU A 110 1.95 13.77 -6.56
CA LEU A 110 3.31 14.23 -6.25
C LEU A 110 3.91 15.06 -7.39
N MET A 111 3.70 14.64 -8.64
CA MET A 111 4.11 15.42 -9.81
C MET A 111 3.41 16.78 -9.89
N ALA A 112 2.16 16.87 -9.45
CA ALA A 112 1.40 18.10 -9.40
C ALA A 112 1.88 19.06 -8.29
N LEU A 113 2.48 18.51 -7.24
CA LEU A 113 3.08 19.23 -6.13
C LEU A 113 4.58 19.49 -6.32
N ASP A 114 5.16 19.08 -7.45
CA ASP A 114 6.60 19.10 -7.73
C ASP A 114 7.45 18.41 -6.64
N LEU A 115 6.92 17.33 -6.04
CA LEU A 115 7.59 16.54 -5.03
C LEU A 115 8.27 15.30 -5.62
N PRO A 116 9.36 14.82 -4.99
CA PRO A 116 9.99 13.56 -5.38
C PRO A 116 9.03 12.38 -5.22
N LEU A 117 9.09 11.43 -6.16
CA LEU A 117 8.28 10.22 -6.12
C LEU A 117 8.93 9.15 -5.22
N PRO A 118 8.14 8.24 -4.62
CA PRO A 118 8.67 7.08 -3.93
C PRO A 118 9.51 6.21 -4.89
N LYS A 119 10.48 5.49 -4.35
CA LYS A 119 11.41 4.70 -5.18
C LYS A 119 10.76 3.43 -5.72
N LYS A 120 9.80 2.85 -4.98
CA LYS A 120 9.16 1.59 -5.35
C LYS A 120 7.75 1.46 -4.79
N VAL A 121 6.87 0.84 -5.58
CA VAL A 121 5.56 0.31 -5.16
C VAL A 121 5.61 -1.20 -5.28
N PHE A 122 5.48 -1.93 -4.17
CA PHE A 122 5.48 -3.38 -4.15
C PHE A 122 4.10 -3.92 -3.76
N ALA A 123 3.52 -4.71 -4.66
CA ALA A 123 2.21 -5.32 -4.44
C ALA A 123 2.33 -6.76 -3.99
N HIS A 124 2.02 -7.03 -2.72
CA HIS A 124 1.98 -8.41 -2.22
C HIS A 124 0.73 -9.17 -2.67
N GLY A 125 0.84 -10.49 -2.66
CA GLY A 125 -0.25 -11.42 -2.95
C GLY A 125 -1.32 -11.46 -1.86
N TRP A 126 -2.31 -12.32 -2.04
CA TRP A 126 -3.39 -12.50 -1.07
C TRP A 126 -3.03 -13.57 -0.05
N ILE A 127 -3.44 -13.36 1.20
CA ILE A 127 -3.51 -14.44 2.17
C ILE A 127 -4.85 -15.16 1.95
N LEU A 128 -4.76 -16.46 1.69
CA LEU A 128 -5.92 -17.30 1.41
C LEU A 128 -6.29 -18.12 2.64
N MET A 129 -7.56 -18.19 2.92
CA MET A 129 -8.18 -19.12 3.86
C MET A 129 -8.80 -20.30 3.07
N LYS A 130 -9.26 -21.34 3.75
CA LYS A 130 -9.90 -22.50 3.10
C LYS A 130 -11.08 -22.13 2.20
N ASP A 131 -11.79 -21.06 2.55
CA ASP A 131 -12.96 -20.53 1.84
C ASP A 131 -12.63 -19.39 0.88
N GLY A 132 -11.34 -19.16 0.59
CA GLY A 132 -10.84 -18.16 -0.34
C GLY A 132 -10.06 -17.03 0.33
N LYS A 133 -10.06 -15.83 -0.26
CA LYS A 133 -9.34 -14.65 0.25
C LYS A 133 -9.77 -14.30 1.67
N MET A 134 -8.80 -14.07 2.56
CA MET A 134 -9.04 -13.49 3.88
C MET A 134 -9.69 -12.10 3.74
N SER A 135 -10.83 -11.90 4.36
CA SER A 135 -11.60 -10.65 4.22
C SER A 135 -12.51 -10.41 5.41
N LYS A 136 -12.57 -9.16 5.88
CA LYS A 136 -13.47 -8.73 6.96
C LYS A 136 -14.94 -8.99 6.62
N SER A 137 -15.33 -8.81 5.35
CA SER A 137 -16.71 -9.05 4.89
C SER A 137 -17.12 -10.52 4.92
N LYS A 138 -16.15 -11.45 4.91
CA LYS A 138 -16.39 -12.88 5.04
C LYS A 138 -16.29 -13.39 6.47
N GLY A 139 -15.83 -12.57 7.40
CA GLY A 139 -15.61 -12.96 8.79
C GLY A 139 -14.50 -13.98 9.01
N ASN A 140 -13.63 -14.20 8.01
CA ASN A 140 -12.53 -15.18 8.06
C ASN A 140 -11.17 -14.53 8.33
N VAL A 141 -11.15 -13.38 8.99
CA VAL A 141 -9.91 -12.65 9.31
C VAL A 141 -9.26 -13.26 10.56
N ILE A 142 -7.95 -13.46 10.48
CA ILE A 142 -7.12 -13.75 11.64
C ILE A 142 -6.57 -12.41 12.16
N ASN A 143 -6.82 -12.13 13.43
CA ASN A 143 -6.33 -10.92 14.08
C ASN A 143 -4.86 -11.12 14.48
N PRO A 144 -3.93 -10.26 14.04
CA PRO A 144 -2.53 -10.33 14.47
C PRO A 144 -2.35 -10.32 15.98
N ASP A 145 -3.17 -9.59 16.74
CA ASP A 145 -3.08 -9.52 18.19
C ASP A 145 -3.32 -10.88 18.87
N ASP A 146 -4.22 -11.70 18.33
CA ASP A 146 -4.49 -13.05 18.83
C ASP A 146 -3.27 -13.96 18.62
N ILE A 147 -2.60 -13.83 17.46
CA ILE A 147 -1.37 -14.59 17.18
C ILE A 147 -0.21 -14.09 18.04
N VAL A 148 -0.07 -12.78 18.20
CA VAL A 148 0.96 -12.20 19.08
C VAL A 148 0.78 -12.68 20.52
N SER A 149 -0.45 -12.72 21.00
CA SER A 149 -0.75 -13.17 22.37
C SER A 149 -0.47 -14.67 22.57
N SER A 150 -0.74 -15.49 21.56
CA SER A 150 -0.59 -16.96 21.65
C SER A 150 0.81 -17.47 21.28
N HIS A 151 1.45 -16.88 20.27
CA HIS A 151 2.72 -17.37 19.69
C HIS A 151 3.87 -16.36 19.76
N GLY A 152 3.60 -15.11 20.08
CA GLY A 152 4.57 -14.03 20.09
C GLY A 152 4.75 -13.33 18.74
N ALA A 153 5.11 -12.04 18.78
CA ALA A 153 5.28 -11.20 17.59
C ALA A 153 6.36 -11.73 16.63
N ASP A 154 7.48 -12.20 17.17
CA ASP A 154 8.58 -12.71 16.35
C ASP A 154 8.19 -13.96 15.58
N THR A 155 7.35 -14.82 16.16
CA THR A 155 6.80 -16.00 15.48
C THR A 155 5.93 -15.59 14.30
N LEU A 156 5.04 -14.62 14.47
CA LEU A 156 4.18 -14.12 13.38
C LEU A 156 5.03 -13.54 12.26
N ARG A 157 5.96 -12.65 12.58
CA ARG A 157 6.86 -12.01 11.60
C ARG A 157 7.70 -13.03 10.83
N LEU A 158 8.29 -14.00 11.53
CA LEU A 158 9.06 -15.08 10.89
C LEU A 158 8.17 -15.91 9.97
N TYR A 159 6.97 -16.26 10.42
CA TYR A 159 6.02 -17.04 9.64
C TYR A 159 5.61 -16.29 8.36
N GLU A 160 5.25 -15.02 8.44
CA GLU A 160 4.88 -14.21 7.27
C GLU A 160 5.99 -14.15 6.23
N MET A 161 7.25 -14.03 6.66
CA MET A 161 8.39 -14.03 5.76
C MET A 161 8.73 -15.43 5.19
N PHE A 162 8.37 -16.48 5.91
CA PHE A 162 8.65 -17.87 5.52
C PHE A 162 7.56 -18.49 4.66
N MET A 163 6.31 -18.00 4.72
CA MET A 163 5.16 -18.57 3.99
C MET A 163 5.41 -18.78 2.50
N GLY A 164 6.20 -17.89 1.87
CA GLY A 164 6.51 -17.92 0.44
C GLY A 164 6.85 -16.55 -0.13
N PRO A 165 7.00 -16.44 -1.46
CA PRO A 165 7.27 -15.17 -2.12
C PRO A 165 6.15 -14.15 -1.85
N LEU A 166 6.53 -12.91 -1.52
CA LEU A 166 5.57 -11.84 -1.18
C LEU A 166 4.55 -11.54 -2.29
N ASP A 167 4.90 -11.75 -3.54
CA ASP A 167 4.05 -11.50 -4.71
C ASP A 167 3.05 -12.64 -4.99
N ALA A 168 3.23 -13.82 -4.36
CA ALA A 168 2.36 -14.96 -4.51
C ALA A 168 1.14 -14.90 -3.58
N ALA A 169 0.04 -15.52 -4.00
CA ALA A 169 -1.08 -15.79 -3.12
C ALA A 169 -0.77 -17.04 -2.28
N ILE A 170 -0.85 -16.91 -0.96
CA ILE A 170 -0.37 -17.94 -0.03
C ILE A 170 -1.48 -18.35 0.93
N ALA A 171 -1.66 -19.66 1.12
CA ALA A 171 -2.62 -20.20 2.09
C ALA A 171 -2.09 -20.05 3.52
N TRP A 172 -2.94 -19.52 4.41
CA TRP A 172 -2.65 -19.51 5.84
C TRP A 172 -2.58 -20.94 6.40
N SER A 173 -1.58 -21.19 7.24
CA SER A 173 -1.37 -22.50 7.87
C SER A 173 -0.96 -22.35 9.34
N GLU A 174 -1.80 -22.81 10.25
CA GLU A 174 -1.49 -22.84 11.68
C GLU A 174 -0.29 -23.74 12.00
N ASN A 175 -0.18 -24.88 11.28
CA ASN A 175 0.97 -25.77 11.41
C ASN A 175 2.30 -25.10 11.03
N GLY A 176 2.26 -24.17 10.05
CA GLY A 176 3.42 -23.38 9.68
C GLY A 176 3.80 -22.37 10.76
N LEU A 177 2.81 -21.78 11.42
CA LEU A 177 3.00 -20.88 12.56
C LEU A 177 3.67 -21.61 13.72
N ASP A 178 3.16 -22.79 14.11
CA ASP A 178 3.76 -23.65 15.14
C ASP A 178 5.19 -24.08 14.79
N GLY A 179 5.44 -24.35 13.50
CA GLY A 179 6.78 -24.66 12.99
C GLY A 179 7.76 -23.52 13.21
N SER A 180 7.34 -22.29 12.95
CA SER A 180 8.12 -21.07 13.16
C SER A 180 8.42 -20.85 14.67
N ARG A 181 7.44 -21.09 15.53
CA ARG A 181 7.62 -21.01 16.99
C ARG A 181 8.66 -22.02 17.47
N ARG A 182 8.53 -23.29 17.08
CA ARG A 182 9.52 -24.33 17.46
C ARG A 182 10.92 -24.03 16.94
N PHE A 183 11.05 -23.40 15.78
CA PHE A 183 12.34 -22.93 15.26
C PHE A 183 12.94 -21.87 16.16
N LEU A 184 12.21 -20.83 16.52
CA LEU A 184 12.67 -19.76 17.42
C LEU A 184 13.05 -20.29 18.80
N ASP A 185 12.23 -21.19 19.38
CA ASP A 185 12.51 -21.83 20.68
C ASP A 185 13.81 -22.65 20.66
N ARG A 186 14.16 -23.26 19.52
CA ARG A 186 15.46 -23.94 19.37
C ARG A 186 16.62 -22.98 19.26
N VAL A 187 16.47 -21.91 18.44
CA VAL A 187 17.51 -20.87 18.33
C VAL A 187 17.80 -20.21 19.67
N TRP A 188 16.76 -19.97 20.47
CA TRP A 188 16.92 -19.35 21.80
C TRP A 188 17.70 -20.21 22.79
N ARG A 189 17.73 -21.53 22.61
CA ARG A 189 18.43 -22.50 23.48
C ARG A 189 19.88 -22.75 23.09
N LEU A 190 20.36 -22.19 21.97
CA LEU A 190 21.74 -22.25 21.51
C LEU A 190 22.60 -21.22 22.19
#